data_abe24da05f1489998bd9ffd889ba6152
#
_entry.id   abe24da05f1489998bd9ffd889ba6152
#
_cell.length_a   1.000
_cell.length_b   1.000
_cell.length_c   1.000
_cell.angle_alpha   90.00
_cell.angle_beta   90.00
_cell.angle_gamma   90.00
#
_symmetry.space_group_name_H-M   'P 1'
#
loop_
_entity.id
_entity.type
_entity.pdbx_description
1 polymer ?
#
loop_
_entity_poly.entity_id
_entity_poly.type
_entity_poly.pdbx_seq_one_letter_code
_entity_poly.pdbx_strand_id
1 'polypeptide(L)'
;LVVGDGESLIIDTMGGIETANRVIKDMGDLNPNKEIKIAYTHFHADHTLGAGAFKENFQINGVIGHRDLEAEFENFMGIKRTLIGERSQKMFGLILKDKNFSDGIGIKLEAGVDTSGYLKPDIVFDKTHSEEVGGLIVDFIHAPGETDDQIFVWIEEMKTLFSGDNIYKAFPNIYTIRGTSFRSSRSWYQSIEKMIALEPEVLVPSHGVPIIGKENILEILKNYRDAIKYVHDQTCLLYTSPSPRDGIG
;
A
#
# COMPACT_ATOMS: atom_id res chain seq x y z
N LEU A 1 12.60 0.29 -4.53
CA LEU A 1 13.78 1.12 -4.74
C LEU A 1 13.73 1.74 -6.13
N VAL A 2 13.82 3.06 -6.20
CA VAL A 2 14.05 3.85 -7.42
C VAL A 2 15.41 4.51 -7.28
N VAL A 3 16.29 4.33 -8.25
CA VAL A 3 17.66 4.84 -8.22
C VAL A 3 17.78 6.00 -9.20
N GLY A 4 18.02 7.18 -8.68
CA GLY A 4 18.37 8.36 -9.46
C GLY A 4 19.86 8.69 -9.36
N ASP A 5 20.28 9.83 -9.94
CA ASP A 5 21.66 10.30 -9.86
C ASP A 5 21.91 10.97 -8.50
N GLY A 6 22.77 10.37 -7.69
CA GLY A 6 23.14 10.87 -6.34
C GLY A 6 22.10 10.63 -5.25
N GLU A 7 20.83 10.42 -5.56
CA GLU A 7 19.76 10.20 -4.59
C GLU A 7 18.83 9.06 -5.04
N SER A 8 18.29 8.30 -4.09
CA SER A 8 17.33 7.22 -4.34
C SER A 8 16.03 7.40 -3.57
N LEU A 9 14.94 6.78 -4.05
CA LEU A 9 13.67 6.73 -3.35
C LEU A 9 13.38 5.30 -2.89
N ILE A 10 13.07 5.16 -1.61
CA ILE A 10 12.54 3.93 -1.01
C ILE A 10 11.03 4.09 -0.90
N ILE A 11 10.28 3.23 -1.56
CA ILE A 11 8.82 3.18 -1.46
C ILE A 11 8.47 2.02 -0.55
N ASP A 12 7.89 2.32 0.60
CA ASP A 12 7.63 1.43 1.74
C ASP A 12 8.91 0.83 2.36
N THR A 13 8.86 0.56 3.65
CA THR A 13 10.07 0.24 4.44
C THR A 13 10.01 -1.09 5.18
N MET A 14 9.07 -1.96 4.84
CA MET A 14 8.85 -3.25 5.52
C MET A 14 8.22 -3.14 6.92
N GLY A 15 7.88 -4.29 7.49
CA GLY A 15 7.16 -4.43 8.76
C GLY A 15 8.00 -4.33 10.03
N GLY A 16 9.27 -3.97 9.92
CA GLY A 16 10.15 -3.82 11.07
C GLY A 16 11.63 -3.69 10.70
N ILE A 17 12.44 -3.30 11.67
CA ILE A 17 13.88 -3.04 11.50
C ILE A 17 14.62 -4.27 10.97
N GLU A 18 14.31 -5.46 11.48
CA GLU A 18 15.00 -6.69 11.06
C GLU A 18 14.73 -7.03 9.59
N THR A 19 13.47 -6.96 9.17
CA THR A 19 13.09 -7.20 7.76
C THR A 19 13.66 -6.14 6.83
N ALA A 20 13.67 -4.88 7.25
CA ALA A 20 14.27 -3.78 6.51
C ALA A 20 15.79 -3.96 6.36
N ASN A 21 16.50 -4.37 7.40
CA ASN A 21 17.93 -4.66 7.33
C ASN A 21 18.26 -5.80 6.35
N ARG A 22 17.39 -6.82 6.23
CA ARG A 22 17.54 -7.86 5.19
C ARG A 22 17.41 -7.26 3.79
N VAL A 23 16.39 -6.40 3.57
CA VAL A 23 16.20 -5.71 2.29
C VAL A 23 17.38 -4.80 1.96
N ILE A 24 17.89 -4.01 2.93
CA ILE A 24 19.06 -3.15 2.75
C ILE A 24 20.29 -3.97 2.34
N LYS A 25 20.48 -5.12 2.97
CA LYS A 25 21.56 -6.04 2.60
C LYS A 25 21.40 -6.60 1.18
N ASP A 26 20.17 -6.99 0.81
CA ASP A 26 19.86 -7.54 -0.52
C ASP A 26 19.92 -6.47 -1.61
N MET A 27 19.65 -5.21 -1.28
CA MET A 27 19.85 -4.07 -2.18
C MET A 27 21.32 -3.93 -2.58
N GLY A 28 22.24 -4.07 -1.64
CA GLY A 28 23.69 -4.09 -1.89
C GLY A 28 24.13 -3.03 -2.90
N ASP A 29 24.83 -3.48 -3.95
CA ASP A 29 25.34 -2.61 -5.02
C ASP A 29 24.24 -2.07 -5.96
N LEU A 30 22.98 -2.52 -5.84
CA LEU A 30 21.86 -1.96 -6.63
C LEU A 30 21.55 -0.52 -6.22
N ASN A 31 21.87 -0.14 -4.99
CA ASN A 31 21.75 1.24 -4.52
C ASN A 31 23.11 1.87 -4.25
N PRO A 32 23.72 2.58 -5.23
CA PRO A 32 24.98 3.25 -5.04
C PRO A 32 24.89 4.52 -4.17
N ASN A 33 23.68 5.06 -4.00
CA ASN A 33 23.46 6.34 -3.35
C ASN A 33 23.47 6.21 -1.82
N LYS A 34 24.00 7.23 -1.15
CA LYS A 34 23.95 7.36 0.31
C LYS A 34 22.82 8.26 0.78
N GLU A 35 22.31 9.08 -0.11
CA GLU A 35 21.18 9.95 0.13
C GLU A 35 19.90 9.29 -0.39
N ILE A 36 18.87 9.28 0.45
CA ILE A 36 17.59 8.69 0.10
C ILE A 36 16.43 9.56 0.56
N LYS A 37 15.32 9.46 -0.16
CA LYS A 37 13.99 9.81 0.33
C LYS A 37 13.21 8.54 0.62
N ILE A 38 12.27 8.60 1.54
CA ILE A 38 11.33 7.53 1.84
C ILE A 38 9.93 8.01 1.48
N ALA A 39 9.13 7.15 0.86
CA ALA A 39 7.70 7.39 0.67
C ALA A 39 6.91 6.22 1.25
N TYR A 40 5.90 6.50 2.04
CA TYR A 40 4.94 5.51 2.48
C TYR A 40 3.72 5.53 1.59
N THR A 41 3.32 4.36 1.09
CA THR A 41 2.08 4.25 0.32
C THR A 41 0.86 4.42 1.21
N HIS A 42 0.93 3.94 2.46
CA HIS A 42 -0.12 4.09 3.47
C HIS A 42 0.39 3.69 4.87
N PHE A 43 -0.43 3.87 5.90
CA PHE A 43 -0.03 3.76 7.30
C PHE A 43 0.22 2.33 7.82
N HIS A 44 -0.13 1.27 7.12
CA HIS A 44 0.00 -0.09 7.64
C HIS A 44 1.43 -0.43 8.07
N ALA A 45 1.52 -1.29 9.08
CA ALA A 45 2.77 -1.62 9.76
C ALA A 45 3.84 -2.20 8.83
N ASP A 46 3.43 -3.03 7.87
CA ASP A 46 4.30 -3.69 6.90
C ASP A 46 4.85 -2.75 5.82
N HIS A 47 4.44 -1.48 5.82
CA HIS A 47 4.95 -0.43 4.94
C HIS A 47 5.79 0.61 5.68
N THR A 48 5.59 0.75 7.01
CA THR A 48 6.10 1.91 7.74
C THR A 48 7.11 1.61 8.85
N LEU A 49 7.12 0.38 9.42
CA LEU A 49 7.88 0.11 10.65
C LEU A 49 9.37 -0.17 10.45
N GLY A 50 9.86 -0.26 9.22
CA GLY A 50 11.27 -0.53 8.94
C GLY A 50 12.12 0.71 8.66
N ALA A 51 11.54 1.91 8.62
CA ALA A 51 12.25 3.14 8.23
C ALA A 51 13.47 3.47 9.11
N GLY A 52 13.43 3.08 10.39
CA GLY A 52 14.57 3.23 11.31
C GLY A 52 15.84 2.55 10.82
N ALA A 53 15.73 1.36 10.19
CA ALA A 53 16.88 0.68 9.62
C ALA A 53 17.49 1.47 8.45
N PHE A 54 16.68 2.11 7.63
CA PHE A 54 17.18 2.98 6.56
C PHE A 54 17.88 4.20 7.14
N LYS A 55 17.34 4.81 8.21
CA LYS A 55 17.97 5.94 8.91
C LYS A 55 19.34 5.61 9.48
N GLU A 56 19.55 4.37 9.91
CA GLU A 56 20.86 3.92 10.43
C GLU A 56 21.90 3.72 9.32
N ASN A 57 21.48 3.48 8.07
CA ASN A 57 22.35 3.13 6.97
C ASN A 57 22.52 4.22 5.91
N PHE A 58 21.59 5.18 5.86
CA PHE A 58 21.52 6.22 4.81
C PHE A 58 21.24 7.59 5.43
N GLN A 59 21.57 8.63 4.66
CA GLN A 59 21.10 9.99 4.93
C GLN A 59 19.70 10.15 4.34
N ILE A 60 18.71 10.38 5.21
CA ILE A 60 17.32 10.59 4.78
C ILE A 60 17.07 12.07 4.55
N ASN A 61 16.77 12.46 3.31
CA ASN A 61 16.49 13.84 2.90
C ASN A 61 14.99 14.19 2.98
N GLY A 62 14.13 13.24 3.35
CA GLY A 62 12.71 13.46 3.56
C GLY A 62 11.93 12.16 3.65
N VAL A 63 10.82 12.22 4.36
CA VAL A 63 9.84 11.14 4.48
C VAL A 63 8.50 11.67 3.98
N ILE A 64 8.03 11.11 2.86
CA ILE A 64 6.84 11.56 2.13
C ILE A 64 5.65 10.68 2.53
N GLY A 65 4.51 11.29 2.79
CA GLY A 65 3.27 10.57 3.07
C GLY A 65 2.03 11.44 2.89
N HIS A 66 0.87 10.80 2.79
CA HIS A 66 -0.39 11.54 2.80
C HIS A 66 -0.60 12.24 4.16
N ARG A 67 -1.27 13.39 4.15
CA ARG A 67 -1.51 14.19 5.36
C ARG A 67 -2.22 13.43 6.50
N ASP A 68 -3.06 12.46 6.17
CA ASP A 68 -3.83 11.70 7.15
C ASP A 68 -3.10 10.45 7.66
N LEU A 69 -1.93 10.11 7.08
CA LEU A 69 -1.17 8.91 7.40
C LEU A 69 -0.84 8.82 8.90
N GLU A 70 -0.36 9.90 9.48
CA GLU A 70 0.02 9.90 10.90
C GLU A 70 -1.17 9.68 11.83
N ALA A 71 -2.28 10.38 11.58
CA ALA A 71 -3.49 10.22 12.38
C ALA A 71 -4.06 8.79 12.29
N GLU A 72 -4.03 8.17 11.11
CA GLU A 72 -4.43 6.77 10.92
C GLU A 72 -3.45 5.80 11.62
N PHE A 73 -2.15 6.07 11.52
CA PHE A 73 -1.11 5.29 12.20
C PHE A 73 -1.28 5.33 13.73
N GLU A 74 -1.45 6.51 14.33
CA GLU A 74 -1.67 6.68 15.76
C GLU A 74 -2.96 6.02 16.24
N ASN A 75 -4.05 6.17 15.47
CA ASN A 75 -5.33 5.55 15.77
C ASN A 75 -5.25 4.02 15.74
N PHE A 76 -4.53 3.45 14.76
CA PHE A 76 -4.35 2.02 14.62
C PHE A 76 -3.38 1.45 15.67
N MET A 77 -2.21 2.07 15.83
CA MET A 77 -1.18 1.62 16.78
C MET A 77 -1.51 1.93 18.25
N GLY A 78 -2.45 2.83 18.49
CA GLY A 78 -2.96 3.17 19.81
C GLY A 78 -4.00 2.18 20.32
N ILE A 79 -5.24 2.67 20.45
CA ILE A 79 -6.36 1.93 21.11
C ILE A 79 -6.72 0.64 20.36
N LYS A 80 -6.67 0.63 19.03
CA LYS A 80 -7.11 -0.51 18.22
C LYS A 80 -6.11 -1.67 18.19
N ARG A 81 -4.84 -1.42 18.47
CA ARG A 81 -3.73 -2.37 18.29
C ARG A 81 -3.96 -3.71 18.97
N THR A 82 -4.33 -3.71 20.25
CA THR A 82 -4.47 -4.96 21.01
C THR A 82 -5.58 -5.84 20.44
N LEU A 83 -6.76 -5.30 20.21
CA LEU A 83 -7.90 -6.05 19.68
C LEU A 83 -7.67 -6.53 18.23
N ILE A 84 -7.09 -5.68 17.39
CA ILE A 84 -6.78 -6.02 16.01
C ILE A 84 -5.66 -7.04 15.97
N GLY A 85 -4.64 -6.94 16.83
CA GLY A 85 -3.54 -7.89 16.92
C GLY A 85 -4.00 -9.32 17.25
N GLU A 86 -4.86 -9.48 18.26
CA GLU A 86 -5.43 -10.78 18.61
C GLU A 86 -6.26 -11.39 17.46
N ARG A 87 -7.05 -10.57 16.80
CA ARG A 87 -7.87 -11.02 15.65
C ARG A 87 -7.00 -11.34 14.44
N SER A 88 -5.94 -10.58 14.21
CA SER A 88 -4.96 -10.80 13.14
C SER A 88 -4.26 -12.14 13.29
N GLN A 89 -3.89 -12.54 14.51
CA GLN A 89 -3.29 -13.85 14.76
C GLN A 89 -4.19 -14.99 14.26
N LYS A 90 -5.51 -14.87 14.41
CA LYS A 90 -6.48 -15.85 13.91
C LYS A 90 -6.66 -15.73 12.40
N MET A 91 -6.83 -14.51 11.87
CA MET A 91 -7.08 -14.26 10.46
C MET A 91 -5.91 -14.70 9.58
N PHE A 92 -4.68 -14.42 10.00
CA PHE A 92 -3.46 -14.82 9.27
C PHE A 92 -2.92 -16.20 9.69
N GLY A 93 -3.69 -16.99 10.44
CA GLY A 93 -3.30 -18.34 10.83
C GLY A 93 -2.04 -18.43 11.68
N LEU A 94 -1.62 -17.36 12.37
CA LEU A 94 -0.39 -17.31 13.16
C LEU A 94 -0.42 -18.27 14.37
N ILE A 95 -1.63 -18.68 14.78
CA ILE A 95 -1.87 -19.66 15.85
C ILE A 95 -1.72 -21.11 15.38
N LEU A 96 -1.63 -21.37 14.08
CA LEU A 96 -1.50 -22.72 13.53
C LEU A 96 -0.09 -23.28 13.82
N LYS A 97 -0.02 -24.58 14.09
CA LYS A 97 1.25 -25.26 14.33
C LYS A 97 2.09 -25.39 13.07
N ASP A 98 1.43 -25.71 11.96
CA ASP A 98 2.07 -25.69 10.64
C ASP A 98 2.10 -24.26 10.12
N LYS A 99 3.30 -23.77 9.84
CA LYS A 99 3.53 -22.41 9.34
C LYS A 99 3.78 -22.36 7.82
N ASN A 100 3.68 -23.48 7.14
CA ASN A 100 3.87 -23.60 5.68
C ASN A 100 2.57 -23.35 4.92
N PHE A 101 1.88 -22.26 5.23
CA PHE A 101 0.68 -21.87 4.51
C PHE A 101 0.86 -20.48 3.88
N SER A 102 0.17 -20.26 2.76
CA SER A 102 0.07 -18.95 2.12
C SER A 102 -1.18 -18.24 2.63
N ASP A 103 -1.05 -16.96 2.96
CA ASP A 103 -2.18 -16.09 3.28
C ASP A 103 -2.82 -15.47 2.02
N GLY A 104 -2.35 -15.86 0.83
CA GLY A 104 -2.94 -15.50 -0.46
C GLY A 104 -2.40 -14.21 -1.09
N ILE A 105 -1.59 -13.43 -0.38
CA ILE A 105 -1.03 -12.17 -0.89
C ILE A 105 0.48 -12.23 -1.16
N GLY A 106 1.10 -13.39 -1.00
CA GLY A 106 2.51 -13.60 -1.30
C GLY A 106 3.28 -14.31 -0.19
N ILE A 107 4.53 -13.93 0.00
CA ILE A 107 5.36 -14.42 1.10
C ILE A 107 4.77 -13.92 2.42
N LYS A 108 4.77 -14.80 3.43
CA LYS A 108 4.23 -14.47 4.75
C LYS A 108 4.83 -13.18 5.29
N LEU A 109 3.95 -12.24 5.62
CA LEU A 109 4.34 -10.95 6.19
C LEU A 109 4.88 -11.15 7.63
N GLU A 110 6.09 -10.68 7.85
CA GLU A 110 6.66 -10.53 9.18
C GLU A 110 6.50 -9.06 9.59
N ALA A 111 5.28 -8.68 10.00
CA ALA A 111 5.05 -7.35 10.58
C ALA A 111 5.38 -7.38 12.06
N GLY A 112 6.29 -6.53 12.48
CA GLY A 112 6.63 -6.31 13.87
C GLY A 112 5.50 -5.60 14.63
N VAL A 113 5.59 -5.68 15.95
CA VAL A 113 4.76 -4.87 16.87
C VAL A 113 5.53 -3.68 17.42
N ASP A 114 6.82 -3.61 17.13
CA ASP A 114 7.71 -2.54 17.57
C ASP A 114 7.59 -1.35 16.62
N THR A 115 7.15 -0.21 17.16
CA THR A 115 6.98 1.04 16.42
C THR A 115 8.23 1.91 16.44
N SER A 116 9.31 1.48 17.07
CA SER A 116 10.55 2.28 17.17
C SER A 116 11.20 2.57 15.81
N GLY A 117 10.90 1.74 14.82
CA GLY A 117 11.37 1.93 13.45
C GLY A 117 10.53 2.88 12.61
N TYR A 118 9.39 3.36 13.09
CA TYR A 118 8.57 4.34 12.36
C TYR A 118 9.24 5.71 12.35
N LEU A 119 9.27 6.33 11.18
CA LEU A 119 9.64 7.74 11.00
C LEU A 119 8.43 8.51 10.54
N LYS A 120 8.10 9.58 11.27
CA LYS A 120 7.01 10.47 10.90
C LYS A 120 7.29 11.16 9.57
N PRO A 121 6.32 11.22 8.62
CA PRO A 121 6.45 12.03 7.42
C PRO A 121 6.68 13.51 7.75
N ASP A 122 7.66 14.11 7.10
CA ASP A 122 7.97 15.55 7.16
C ASP A 122 7.59 16.29 5.87
N ILE A 123 7.34 15.52 4.78
CA ILE A 123 6.78 16.01 3.53
C ILE A 123 5.37 15.44 3.39
N VAL A 124 4.35 16.25 3.68
CA VAL A 124 2.95 15.82 3.67
C VAL A 124 2.15 16.57 2.63
N PHE A 125 1.22 15.87 1.98
CA PHE A 125 0.37 16.42 0.94
C PHE A 125 -1.08 15.91 1.02
N ASP A 126 -2.00 16.56 0.28
CA ASP A 126 -3.43 16.23 0.30
C ASP A 126 -3.87 15.43 -0.92
N LYS A 127 -3.59 15.91 -2.13
CA LYS A 127 -4.07 15.29 -3.38
C LYS A 127 -2.95 14.75 -4.24
N THR A 128 -2.00 15.60 -4.54
CA THR A 128 -0.84 15.28 -5.37
C THR A 128 0.38 16.03 -4.86
N HIS A 129 1.53 15.43 -5.01
CA HIS A 129 2.83 16.03 -4.76
C HIS A 129 3.81 15.51 -5.82
N SER A 130 4.67 16.37 -6.32
CA SER A 130 5.75 15.99 -7.24
C SER A 130 7.08 16.33 -6.58
N GLU A 131 8.02 15.43 -6.67
CA GLU A 131 9.35 15.54 -6.10
C GLU A 131 10.40 15.18 -7.15
N GLU A 132 11.50 15.88 -7.15
CA GLU A 132 12.67 15.45 -7.92
C GLU A 132 13.54 14.53 -7.06
N VAL A 133 13.85 13.35 -7.57
CA VAL A 133 14.72 12.37 -6.92
C VAL A 133 15.82 11.98 -7.90
N GLY A 134 17.02 12.51 -7.69
CA GLY A 134 18.16 12.21 -8.55
C GLY A 134 17.89 12.40 -10.04
N GLY A 135 17.24 13.49 -10.43
CA GLY A 135 16.89 13.82 -11.81
C GLY A 135 15.61 13.19 -12.35
N LEU A 136 14.96 12.31 -11.60
CA LEU A 136 13.65 11.75 -11.95
C LEU A 136 12.53 12.55 -11.31
N ILE A 137 11.51 12.89 -12.07
CA ILE A 137 10.28 13.47 -11.50
C ILE A 137 9.38 12.33 -11.05
N VAL A 138 9.04 12.35 -9.77
CA VAL A 138 8.22 11.34 -9.10
C VAL A 138 6.95 11.98 -8.61
N ASP A 139 5.81 11.48 -9.06
CA ASP A 139 4.49 11.95 -8.66
C ASP A 139 3.88 11.03 -7.61
N PHE A 140 3.41 11.63 -6.52
CA PHE A 140 2.69 10.99 -5.43
C PHE A 140 1.23 11.40 -5.53
N ILE A 141 0.33 10.44 -5.69
CA ILE A 141 -1.08 10.71 -5.97
C ILE A 141 -1.97 10.03 -4.95
N HIS A 142 -2.80 10.82 -4.26
CA HIS A 142 -3.80 10.30 -3.33
C HIS A 142 -4.82 9.42 -4.05
N ALA A 143 -4.97 8.22 -3.57
CA ALA A 143 -5.74 7.15 -4.19
C ALA A 143 -6.33 6.21 -3.14
N PRO A 144 -7.34 6.67 -2.36
CA PRO A 144 -7.92 5.87 -1.29
C PRO A 144 -8.49 4.56 -1.82
N GLY A 145 -8.26 3.49 -1.06
CA GLY A 145 -8.68 2.14 -1.43
C GLY A 145 -8.56 1.20 -0.24
N GLU A 146 -7.41 0.58 -0.04
CA GLU A 146 -7.15 -0.23 1.16
C GLU A 146 -7.28 0.60 2.43
N THR A 147 -6.77 1.82 2.41
CA THR A 147 -6.90 2.82 3.47
C THR A 147 -7.25 4.19 2.88
N ASP A 148 -7.72 5.10 3.74
CA ASP A 148 -8.11 6.44 3.29
C ASP A 148 -6.89 7.32 2.97
N ASP A 149 -5.73 7.07 3.59
CA ASP A 149 -4.45 7.74 3.33
C ASP A 149 -3.64 7.14 2.18
N GLN A 150 -4.14 6.09 1.53
CA GLN A 150 -3.45 5.38 0.46
C GLN A 150 -3.05 6.31 -0.68
N ILE A 151 -1.80 6.19 -1.12
CA ILE A 151 -1.29 6.82 -2.34
C ILE A 151 -0.78 5.76 -3.32
N PHE A 152 -0.61 6.14 -4.57
CA PHE A 152 0.27 5.47 -5.51
C PHE A 152 1.38 6.42 -5.98
N VAL A 153 2.49 5.84 -6.43
CA VAL A 153 3.64 6.59 -6.95
C VAL A 153 3.77 6.34 -8.45
N TRP A 154 3.95 7.41 -9.21
CA TRP A 154 4.06 7.38 -10.65
C TRP A 154 5.35 8.03 -11.14
N ILE A 155 6.05 7.37 -12.05
CA ILE A 155 7.23 7.92 -12.74
C ILE A 155 6.94 7.88 -14.24
N GLU A 156 6.56 9.03 -14.78
CA GLU A 156 6.13 9.16 -16.18
C GLU A 156 7.23 8.75 -17.16
N GLU A 157 8.48 9.15 -16.91
CA GLU A 157 9.61 8.87 -17.76
C GLU A 157 9.87 7.35 -17.90
N MET A 158 9.60 6.61 -16.83
CA MET A 158 9.76 5.15 -16.77
C MET A 158 8.47 4.39 -17.07
N LYS A 159 7.34 5.07 -17.27
CA LYS A 159 6.01 4.47 -17.35
C LYS A 159 5.74 3.46 -16.23
N THR A 160 6.27 3.74 -15.03
CA THR A 160 6.27 2.83 -13.89
C THR A 160 5.31 3.33 -12.81
N LEU A 161 4.38 2.46 -12.42
CA LEU A 161 3.38 2.68 -11.38
C LEU A 161 3.66 1.78 -10.18
N PHE A 162 3.83 2.36 -9.00
CA PHE A 162 3.86 1.65 -7.71
C PHE A 162 2.50 1.82 -7.05
N SER A 163 1.72 0.75 -7.01
CA SER A 163 0.29 0.83 -6.64
C SER A 163 0.02 0.80 -5.14
N GLY A 164 1.04 0.56 -4.31
CA GLY A 164 0.79 0.19 -2.92
C GLY A 164 -0.12 -1.04 -2.83
N ASP A 165 -0.98 -1.09 -1.84
CA ASP A 165 -1.92 -2.19 -1.62
C ASP A 165 -3.26 -2.02 -2.35
N ASN A 166 -3.36 -1.04 -3.23
CA ASN A 166 -4.53 -0.92 -4.07
C ASN A 166 -4.65 -2.03 -5.11
N ILE A 167 -3.55 -2.73 -5.42
CA ILE A 167 -3.51 -3.86 -6.34
C ILE A 167 -2.68 -5.00 -5.75
N TYR A 168 -3.25 -6.19 -5.68
CA TYR A 168 -2.56 -7.46 -5.45
C TYR A 168 -3.33 -8.61 -6.14
N LYS A 169 -2.71 -9.78 -6.31
CA LYS A 169 -3.26 -10.90 -7.11
C LYS A 169 -4.40 -11.67 -6.41
N ALA A 170 -5.30 -10.95 -5.74
CA ALA A 170 -6.48 -11.53 -5.11
C ALA A 170 -7.60 -10.50 -5.11
N PHE A 171 -8.86 -10.93 -4.95
CA PHE A 171 -9.96 -10.00 -4.73
C PHE A 171 -9.67 -9.17 -3.46
N PRO A 172 -9.82 -7.84 -3.49
CA PRO A 172 -9.44 -6.99 -2.39
C PRO A 172 -10.24 -7.29 -1.13
N ASN A 173 -9.58 -7.17 0.01
CA ASN A 173 -10.19 -7.36 1.30
C ASN A 173 -10.99 -6.10 1.71
N ILE A 174 -12.14 -5.90 1.06
CA ILE A 174 -13.02 -4.74 1.28
C ILE A 174 -13.53 -4.70 2.74
N TYR A 175 -13.70 -5.87 3.35
CA TYR A 175 -14.09 -6.00 4.75
C TYR A 175 -13.21 -7.01 5.48
N THR A 176 -12.32 -6.52 6.34
CA THR A 176 -11.40 -7.39 7.08
C THR A 176 -12.05 -7.98 8.33
N ILE A 177 -11.95 -9.29 8.50
CA ILE A 177 -12.50 -9.99 9.67
C ILE A 177 -11.85 -9.52 10.98
N ARG A 178 -10.57 -9.13 10.93
CA ARG A 178 -9.86 -8.57 12.09
C ARG A 178 -10.42 -7.22 12.55
N GLY A 179 -11.13 -6.55 11.69
CA GLY A 179 -11.60 -5.18 11.89
C GLY A 179 -10.61 -4.16 11.30
N THR A 180 -11.14 -3.16 10.65
CA THR A 180 -10.42 -1.99 10.13
C THR A 180 -11.37 -0.80 10.11
N SER A 181 -10.88 0.38 9.75
CA SER A 181 -11.70 1.48 9.28
C SER A 181 -12.49 1.06 8.04
N PHE A 182 -13.58 1.76 7.74
CA PHE A 182 -14.38 1.48 6.54
C PHE A 182 -13.51 1.63 5.29
N ARG A 183 -13.57 0.64 4.40
CA ARG A 183 -12.93 0.66 3.09
C ARG A 183 -13.96 0.96 2.03
N SER A 184 -13.90 2.15 1.44
CA SER A 184 -14.83 2.58 0.41
C SER A 184 -14.53 1.86 -0.90
N SER A 185 -15.35 0.87 -1.25
CA SER A 185 -15.27 0.21 -2.55
C SER A 185 -15.38 1.21 -3.72
N ARG A 186 -16.20 2.26 -3.54
CA ARG A 186 -16.32 3.33 -4.54
C ARG A 186 -15.02 4.09 -4.74
N SER A 187 -14.40 4.56 -3.66
CA SER A 187 -13.11 5.26 -3.74
C SER A 187 -12.03 4.36 -4.32
N TRP A 188 -12.05 3.08 -3.97
CA TRP A 188 -11.08 2.11 -4.46
C TRP A 188 -11.14 1.93 -5.98
N TYR A 189 -12.32 1.62 -6.54
CA TYR A 189 -12.40 1.47 -8.00
C TYR A 189 -12.10 2.78 -8.75
N GLN A 190 -12.45 3.93 -8.20
CA GLN A 190 -12.10 5.24 -8.78
C GLN A 190 -10.58 5.50 -8.73
N SER A 191 -9.88 5.05 -7.70
CA SER A 191 -8.43 5.11 -7.62
C SER A 191 -7.77 4.24 -8.69
N ILE A 192 -8.34 3.06 -8.96
CA ILE A 192 -7.86 2.21 -10.06
C ILE A 192 -8.14 2.85 -11.44
N GLU A 193 -9.24 3.58 -11.61
CA GLU A 193 -9.50 4.34 -12.84
C GLU A 193 -8.42 5.40 -13.10
N LYS A 194 -7.92 6.08 -12.04
CA LYS A 194 -6.78 6.98 -12.19
C LYS A 194 -5.52 6.24 -12.66
N MET A 195 -5.23 5.06 -12.11
CA MET A 195 -4.09 4.23 -12.53
C MET A 195 -4.19 3.78 -13.99
N ILE A 196 -5.39 3.37 -14.43
CA ILE A 196 -5.66 2.97 -15.83
C ILE A 196 -5.37 4.14 -16.78
N ALA A 197 -5.74 5.37 -16.40
CA ALA A 197 -5.56 6.55 -17.23
C ALA A 197 -4.07 6.93 -17.47
N LEU A 198 -3.14 6.45 -16.60
CA LEU A 198 -1.71 6.65 -16.76
C LEU A 198 -1.09 5.73 -17.81
N GLU A 199 -1.77 4.66 -18.19
CA GLU A 199 -1.30 3.67 -19.16
C GLU A 199 0.09 3.09 -18.83
N PRO A 200 0.31 2.55 -17.61
CA PRO A 200 1.62 2.08 -17.19
C PRO A 200 2.12 0.90 -18.01
N GLU A 201 3.45 0.85 -18.21
CA GLU A 201 4.16 -0.26 -18.84
C GLU A 201 4.79 -1.22 -17.81
N VAL A 202 4.99 -0.71 -16.58
CA VAL A 202 5.43 -1.49 -15.42
C VAL A 202 4.51 -1.16 -14.23
N LEU A 203 3.97 -2.20 -13.60
CA LEU A 203 3.18 -2.11 -12.37
C LEU A 203 3.90 -2.87 -11.25
N VAL A 204 4.21 -2.17 -10.17
CA VAL A 204 4.87 -2.70 -8.98
C VAL A 204 3.90 -2.63 -7.80
N PRO A 205 3.22 -3.74 -7.46
CA PRO A 205 2.42 -3.81 -6.24
C PRO A 205 3.33 -3.95 -5.01
N SER A 206 2.84 -3.56 -3.83
CA SER A 206 3.61 -3.77 -2.60
C SER A 206 3.64 -5.26 -2.20
N HIS A 207 2.62 -6.03 -2.59
CA HIS A 207 2.57 -7.49 -2.40
C HIS A 207 2.54 -8.23 -3.73
N GLY A 208 3.42 -9.21 -3.89
CA GLY A 208 3.55 -10.02 -5.09
C GLY A 208 4.74 -9.62 -5.96
N VAL A 209 4.65 -9.93 -7.26
CA VAL A 209 5.72 -9.66 -8.22
C VAL A 209 5.32 -8.53 -9.17
N PRO A 210 6.27 -7.74 -9.66
CA PRO A 210 6.03 -6.75 -10.69
C PRO A 210 5.37 -7.35 -11.93
N ILE A 211 4.53 -6.56 -12.59
CA ILE A 211 3.83 -6.93 -13.81
C ILE A 211 4.37 -6.02 -14.93
N ILE A 212 4.75 -6.62 -16.05
CA ILE A 212 5.33 -5.92 -17.18
C ILE A 212 4.40 -6.07 -18.40
N GLY A 213 4.32 -5.01 -19.19
CA GLY A 213 3.55 -4.95 -20.45
C GLY A 213 2.22 -4.23 -20.27
N LYS A 214 2.06 -3.13 -21.02
CA LYS A 214 0.93 -2.20 -20.96
C LYS A 214 -0.43 -2.92 -21.09
N GLU A 215 -0.59 -3.76 -22.10
CA GLU A 215 -1.86 -4.44 -22.37
C GLU A 215 -2.25 -5.36 -21.22
N ASN A 216 -1.30 -6.14 -20.69
CA ASN A 216 -1.50 -7.04 -19.57
C ASN A 216 -1.85 -6.27 -18.29
N ILE A 217 -1.15 -5.17 -18.02
CA ILE A 217 -1.43 -4.31 -16.86
C ILE A 217 -2.81 -3.69 -16.97
N LEU A 218 -3.17 -3.14 -18.13
CA LEU A 218 -4.48 -2.53 -18.34
C LEU A 218 -5.61 -3.55 -18.22
N GLU A 219 -5.41 -4.79 -18.68
CA GLU A 219 -6.39 -5.87 -18.49
C GLU A 219 -6.57 -6.19 -17.01
N ILE A 220 -5.48 -6.36 -16.26
CA ILE A 220 -5.51 -6.63 -14.82
C ILE A 220 -6.21 -5.49 -14.06
N LEU A 221 -5.82 -4.25 -14.31
CA LEU A 221 -6.41 -3.08 -13.66
C LEU A 221 -7.92 -2.96 -13.97
N LYS A 222 -8.33 -3.18 -15.21
CA LYS A 222 -9.75 -3.16 -15.61
C LYS A 222 -10.54 -4.26 -14.93
N ASN A 223 -10.03 -5.50 -14.94
CA ASN A 223 -10.68 -6.62 -14.30
C ASN A 223 -10.83 -6.40 -12.79
N TYR A 224 -9.79 -5.86 -12.15
CA TYR A 224 -9.79 -5.57 -10.71
C TYR A 224 -10.81 -4.47 -10.37
N ARG A 225 -10.80 -3.35 -11.11
CA ARG A 225 -11.80 -2.28 -11.03
C ARG A 225 -13.22 -2.81 -11.19
N ASP A 226 -13.46 -3.59 -12.25
CA ASP A 226 -14.79 -4.07 -12.60
C ASP A 226 -15.31 -5.06 -11.56
N ALA A 227 -14.45 -5.89 -10.98
CA ALA A 227 -14.82 -6.79 -9.89
C ALA A 227 -15.27 -6.02 -8.64
N ILE A 228 -14.51 -5.00 -8.22
CA ILE A 228 -14.87 -4.15 -7.08
C ILE A 228 -16.17 -3.38 -7.37
N LYS A 229 -16.24 -2.77 -8.54
CA LYS A 229 -17.41 -2.00 -8.96
C LYS A 229 -18.67 -2.87 -9.05
N TYR A 230 -18.56 -4.08 -9.58
CA TYR A 230 -19.67 -5.03 -9.63
C TYR A 230 -20.22 -5.34 -8.24
N VAL A 231 -19.36 -5.68 -7.28
CA VAL A 231 -19.79 -5.94 -5.90
C VAL A 231 -20.45 -4.72 -5.28
N HIS A 232 -19.89 -3.53 -5.51
CA HIS A 232 -20.48 -2.27 -5.04
C HIS A 232 -21.88 -2.05 -5.62
N ASP A 233 -22.01 -2.11 -6.95
CA ASP A 233 -23.27 -1.81 -7.65
C ASP A 233 -24.35 -2.85 -7.30
N GLN A 234 -24.01 -4.15 -7.24
CA GLN A 234 -24.97 -5.18 -6.86
C GLN A 234 -25.44 -5.04 -5.40
N THR A 235 -24.54 -4.68 -4.50
CA THR A 235 -24.89 -4.41 -3.10
C THR A 235 -25.83 -3.22 -3.00
N CYS A 236 -25.52 -2.11 -3.68
CA CYS A 236 -26.40 -0.94 -3.72
C CYS A 236 -27.78 -1.28 -4.29
N LEU A 237 -27.84 -2.06 -5.39
CA LEU A 237 -29.10 -2.49 -6.00
C LEU A 237 -29.95 -3.30 -5.03
N LEU A 238 -29.34 -4.27 -4.34
CA LEU A 238 -30.04 -5.12 -3.37
C LEU A 238 -30.57 -4.33 -2.17
N TYR A 239 -29.82 -3.35 -1.68
CA TYR A 239 -30.22 -2.53 -0.53
C TYR A 239 -31.25 -1.46 -0.87
N THR A 240 -31.30 -1.00 -2.12
CA THR A 240 -32.20 0.08 -2.56
C THR A 240 -33.43 -0.43 -3.32
N SER A 241 -33.44 -1.67 -3.76
CA SER A 241 -34.61 -2.28 -4.38
C SER A 241 -35.68 -2.63 -3.34
N PRO A 242 -36.95 -2.34 -3.60
CA PRO A 242 -38.02 -2.75 -2.70
C PRO A 242 -38.00 -4.26 -2.50
N SER A 243 -37.97 -4.69 -1.24
CA SER A 243 -38.17 -6.10 -0.92
C SER A 243 -39.58 -6.55 -1.32
N PRO A 244 -39.80 -7.79 -1.77
CA PRO A 244 -41.14 -8.32 -1.96
C PRO A 244 -42.02 -8.23 -0.69
N ARG A 245 -41.40 -8.03 0.49
CA ARG A 245 -42.07 -7.81 1.78
C ARG A 245 -42.48 -6.36 2.02
N ASP A 246 -41.85 -5.40 1.32
CA ASP A 246 -42.13 -3.96 1.50
C ASP A 246 -43.42 -3.53 0.76
N GLY A 247 -43.98 -4.40 -0.07
CA GLY A 247 -45.23 -4.19 -0.80
C GLY A 247 -46.48 -4.83 -0.16
N ILE A 248 -46.37 -5.35 1.06
CA ILE A 248 -47.50 -5.90 1.83
C ILE A 248 -47.78 -4.96 3.02
N GLY A 249 -48.38 -3.82 2.70
CA GLY A 249 -49.01 -2.93 3.65
C GLY A 249 -50.52 -2.94 3.39
#